data_1f5fa1ef04db23052a590a467212c718
#
_entry.id   1f5fa1ef04db23052a590a467212c718
#
_cell.length_a   1.000
_cell.length_b   1.000
_cell.length_c   1.000
_cell.angle_alpha   90.00
_cell.angle_beta   90.00
_cell.angle_gamma   90.00
#
_symmetry.space_group_name_H-M   'P 1'
#
loop_
_entity.id
_entity.type
_entity.pdbx_description
1 polymer ?
#
loop_
_entity_poly.entity_id
_entity_poly.type
_entity_poly.pdbx_seq_one_letter_code
_entity_poly.pdbx_strand_id
1 'polypeptide(L)'
;MRVASNDSVVIYWQNASSHIAERDAFFNTNLVHDFITTLDTTFTNINYSMPVAVNLNQTCNAYWDGNGINFFAAGGGCTNTGQIADVIFHEYGHGINDKLYIQHGAPNGMINGAMHEGLADVNATLFQDDHVLGEGFQQPGIGIRDVDNTNRYPEDISGEGHNDGLIIGGACWDLRQNIGLDLARKLAHFAKYGVPDDANTGTAYGEYFIEVLIADDDDGDLGNGTPHSAEIGNAFDQHGIGASLFMNQSFSHPPIGDTDNTTLPYTVTISISAS
;
A
#
# COMPACT_ATOMS: atom_id res chain seq x y z
N MET A 1 -28.09 -13.23 -9.84
CA MET A 1 -29.44 -12.63 -9.58
C MET A 1 -29.33 -11.15 -9.94
N ARG A 2 -30.29 -10.57 -10.67
CA ARG A 2 -30.35 -9.12 -10.88
C ARG A 2 -31.53 -8.56 -10.10
N VAL A 3 -31.29 -7.56 -9.28
CA VAL A 3 -32.31 -6.84 -8.51
C VAL A 3 -32.62 -5.54 -9.24
N ALA A 4 -33.90 -5.18 -9.32
CA ALA A 4 -34.28 -3.90 -9.92
C ALA A 4 -33.84 -2.73 -8.99
N SER A 5 -33.63 -1.55 -9.59
CA SER A 5 -33.34 -0.33 -8.81
C SER A 5 -34.46 -0.09 -7.79
N ASN A 6 -34.09 0.11 -6.53
CA ASN A 6 -34.96 0.28 -5.36
C ASN A 6 -35.62 -0.99 -4.80
N ASP A 7 -35.30 -2.17 -5.30
CA ASP A 7 -35.69 -3.41 -4.67
C ASP A 7 -34.64 -3.88 -3.65
N SER A 8 -35.07 -4.54 -2.59
CA SER A 8 -34.22 -5.23 -1.62
C SER A 8 -34.41 -6.75 -1.76
N VAL A 9 -33.28 -7.47 -1.72
CA VAL A 9 -33.27 -8.93 -1.67
C VAL A 9 -32.60 -9.36 -0.38
N VAL A 10 -33.29 -10.21 0.35
CA VAL A 10 -32.70 -10.88 1.52
C VAL A 10 -32.20 -12.24 1.06
N ILE A 11 -30.88 -12.44 1.13
CA ILE A 11 -30.25 -13.71 0.81
C ILE A 11 -29.89 -14.43 2.11
N TYR A 12 -30.51 -15.57 2.34
CA TYR A 12 -30.18 -16.45 3.47
C TYR A 12 -29.14 -17.47 3.01
N TRP A 13 -27.88 -17.22 3.33
CA TRP A 13 -26.80 -18.15 3.04
C TRP A 13 -26.64 -19.14 4.20
N GLN A 14 -26.79 -20.42 3.89
CA GLN A 14 -26.68 -21.51 4.86
C GLN A 14 -25.64 -22.53 4.41
N ASN A 15 -25.11 -23.31 5.34
CA ASN A 15 -24.14 -24.38 5.05
C ASN A 15 -24.62 -25.38 4.00
N ALA A 16 -25.95 -25.55 3.85
CA ALA A 16 -26.55 -26.41 2.83
C ALA A 16 -26.56 -25.79 1.41
N SER A 17 -26.39 -24.48 1.30
CA SER A 17 -26.52 -23.74 0.03
C SER A 17 -25.26 -23.00 -0.41
N SER A 18 -24.27 -22.84 0.48
CA SER A 18 -23.01 -22.14 0.18
C SER A 18 -21.87 -22.65 1.05
N HIS A 19 -20.66 -22.65 0.52
CA HIS A 19 -19.48 -22.89 1.31
C HIS A 19 -19.16 -21.70 2.22
N ILE A 20 -18.50 -21.93 3.37
CA ILE A 20 -18.17 -20.87 4.32
C ILE A 20 -17.24 -19.82 3.66
N ALA A 21 -16.27 -20.24 2.85
CA ALA A 21 -15.38 -19.33 2.14
C ALA A 21 -16.12 -18.37 1.16
N GLU A 22 -17.26 -18.81 0.57
CA GLU A 22 -18.08 -17.94 -0.28
C GLU A 22 -18.70 -16.80 0.53
N ARG A 23 -19.15 -17.11 1.75
CA ARG A 23 -19.76 -16.12 2.64
C ARG A 23 -18.74 -15.16 3.22
N ASP A 24 -17.61 -15.69 3.69
CA ASP A 24 -16.54 -14.91 4.30
C ASP A 24 -15.91 -13.98 3.27
N ALA A 25 -15.60 -14.51 2.08
CA ALA A 25 -15.04 -13.69 0.99
C ALA A 25 -16.04 -12.61 0.53
N PHE A 26 -17.32 -12.95 0.37
CA PHE A 26 -18.34 -11.97 0.02
C PHE A 26 -18.48 -10.87 1.08
N PHE A 27 -18.55 -11.26 2.35
CA PHE A 27 -18.72 -10.30 3.45
C PHE A 27 -17.51 -9.36 3.54
N ASN A 28 -16.30 -9.92 3.59
CA ASN A 28 -15.08 -9.13 3.77
C ASN A 28 -14.75 -8.26 2.55
N THR A 29 -15.01 -8.74 1.33
CA THR A 29 -14.85 -7.92 0.11
C THR A 29 -15.77 -6.70 0.14
N ASN A 30 -17.04 -6.85 0.52
CA ASN A 30 -17.95 -5.71 0.64
C ASN A 30 -17.55 -4.79 1.80
N LEU A 31 -17.08 -5.33 2.92
CA LEU A 31 -16.66 -4.56 4.07
C LEU A 31 -15.48 -3.62 3.73
N VAL A 32 -14.44 -4.14 3.07
CA VAL A 32 -13.29 -3.31 2.66
C VAL A 32 -13.66 -2.34 1.53
N HIS A 33 -14.55 -2.74 0.62
CA HIS A 33 -15.08 -1.84 -0.42
C HIS A 33 -15.80 -0.63 0.19
N ASP A 34 -16.72 -0.88 1.13
CA ASP A 34 -17.48 0.18 1.78
C ASP A 34 -16.57 1.12 2.59
N PHE A 35 -15.54 0.55 3.23
CA PHE A 35 -14.53 1.33 3.93
C PHE A 35 -13.77 2.26 2.97
N ILE A 36 -13.18 1.71 1.90
CA ILE A 36 -12.34 2.51 1.01
C ILE A 36 -13.15 3.58 0.26
N THR A 37 -14.39 3.28 -0.13
CA THR A 37 -15.26 4.25 -0.80
C THR A 37 -15.81 5.31 0.16
N THR A 38 -15.81 5.05 1.46
CA THR A 38 -16.10 6.04 2.49
C THR A 38 -14.88 6.92 2.78
N LEU A 39 -13.68 6.34 2.81
CA LEU A 39 -12.43 7.06 2.98
C LEU A 39 -12.15 8.00 1.80
N ASP A 40 -12.42 7.52 0.59
CA ASP A 40 -12.18 8.23 -0.66
C ASP A 40 -13.38 8.12 -1.61
N THR A 41 -14.25 9.13 -1.53
CA THR A 41 -15.45 9.21 -2.38
C THR A 41 -15.15 9.52 -3.85
N THR A 42 -13.92 9.89 -4.19
CA THR A 42 -13.47 10.20 -5.55
C THR A 42 -12.87 8.99 -6.26
N PHE A 43 -12.56 7.92 -5.53
CA PHE A 43 -12.02 6.68 -6.08
C PHE A 43 -13.12 5.86 -6.78
N THR A 44 -13.42 6.21 -8.02
CA THR A 44 -14.54 5.60 -8.78
C THR A 44 -14.16 4.32 -9.51
N ASN A 45 -12.88 4.12 -9.85
CA ASN A 45 -12.44 2.93 -10.59
C ASN A 45 -12.57 1.63 -9.79
N ILE A 46 -12.74 1.70 -8.47
CA ILE A 46 -13.01 0.54 -7.61
C ILE A 46 -14.50 0.14 -7.60
N ASN A 47 -15.40 1.02 -8.08
CA ASN A 47 -16.84 0.81 -8.06
C ASN A 47 -17.31 -0.09 -9.22
N TYR A 48 -16.90 -1.32 -9.23
CA TYR A 48 -17.37 -2.34 -10.17
C TYR A 48 -17.68 -3.65 -9.46
N SER A 49 -18.43 -4.53 -10.12
CA SER A 49 -18.71 -5.87 -9.58
C SER A 49 -17.44 -6.73 -9.66
N MET A 50 -16.60 -6.65 -8.65
CA MET A 50 -15.34 -7.40 -8.58
C MET A 50 -15.63 -8.91 -8.55
N PRO A 51 -15.08 -9.71 -9.46
CA PRO A 51 -15.14 -11.16 -9.37
C PRO A 51 -14.39 -11.66 -8.14
N VAL A 52 -15.02 -12.57 -7.39
CA VAL A 52 -14.40 -13.24 -6.23
C VAL A 52 -14.54 -14.73 -6.41
N ALA A 53 -13.43 -15.42 -6.66
CA ALA A 53 -13.39 -16.87 -6.80
C ALA A 53 -12.81 -17.52 -5.56
N VAL A 54 -13.51 -18.51 -5.01
CA VAL A 54 -13.06 -19.26 -3.83
C VAL A 54 -13.00 -20.75 -4.12
N ASN A 55 -12.35 -21.51 -3.25
CA ASN A 55 -12.22 -22.98 -3.38
C ASN A 55 -11.53 -23.42 -4.68
N LEU A 56 -10.60 -22.60 -5.20
CA LEU A 56 -9.79 -23.01 -6.35
C LEU A 56 -9.01 -24.27 -5.98
N ASN A 57 -8.91 -25.22 -6.93
CA ASN A 57 -8.27 -26.52 -6.70
C ASN A 57 -6.74 -26.44 -6.66
N GLN A 58 -6.24 -25.61 -5.76
CA GLN A 58 -4.85 -25.37 -5.38
C GLN A 58 -4.82 -25.10 -3.89
N THR A 59 -3.65 -24.97 -3.27
CA THR A 59 -3.50 -24.79 -1.82
C THR A 59 -2.43 -23.77 -1.49
N CYS A 60 -2.54 -23.16 -0.30
CA CYS A 60 -1.52 -22.28 0.28
C CYS A 60 -1.21 -21.03 -0.54
N ASN A 61 -2.22 -20.44 -1.19
CA ASN A 61 -2.09 -19.12 -1.81
C ASN A 61 -3.45 -18.45 -2.03
N ALA A 62 -3.41 -17.17 -2.37
CA ALA A 62 -4.46 -16.35 -2.96
C ALA A 62 -3.81 -15.43 -4.00
N TYR A 63 -4.57 -14.77 -4.86
CA TYR A 63 -3.98 -13.82 -5.81
C TYR A 63 -5.01 -12.87 -6.41
N TRP A 64 -4.57 -11.66 -6.70
CA TRP A 64 -5.20 -10.69 -7.58
C TRP A 64 -4.84 -11.01 -9.03
N ASP A 65 -5.80 -11.01 -9.96
CA ASP A 65 -5.57 -11.32 -11.38
C ASP A 65 -5.65 -10.10 -12.32
N GLY A 66 -5.67 -8.89 -11.75
CA GLY A 66 -5.86 -7.62 -12.48
C GLY A 66 -7.33 -7.19 -12.60
N ASN A 67 -8.27 -8.05 -12.22
CA ASN A 67 -9.71 -7.77 -12.30
C ASN A 67 -10.50 -8.30 -11.10
N GLY A 68 -10.07 -9.39 -10.49
CA GLY A 68 -10.75 -10.05 -9.37
C GLY A 68 -9.77 -10.74 -8.42
N ILE A 69 -10.29 -11.21 -7.30
CA ILE A 69 -9.55 -11.87 -6.24
C ILE A 69 -9.85 -13.36 -6.17
N ASN A 70 -8.82 -14.16 -5.95
CA ASN A 70 -8.86 -15.59 -6.14
C ASN A 70 -8.27 -16.33 -4.94
N PHE A 71 -9.01 -17.26 -4.34
CA PHE A 71 -8.68 -17.93 -3.09
C PHE A 71 -8.63 -19.44 -3.24
N PHE A 72 -7.58 -20.05 -2.72
CA PHE A 72 -7.32 -21.48 -2.82
C PHE A 72 -8.04 -22.26 -1.73
N ALA A 73 -8.38 -23.49 -2.05
CA ALA A 73 -9.02 -24.42 -1.12
C ALA A 73 -8.08 -24.82 0.03
N ALA A 74 -8.64 -25.27 1.13
CA ALA A 74 -7.86 -25.86 2.22
C ALA A 74 -7.10 -27.11 1.75
N GLY A 75 -5.85 -27.24 2.19
CA GLY A 75 -4.99 -28.36 1.86
C GLY A 75 -3.53 -27.98 1.96
N GLY A 76 -2.61 -28.95 1.80
CA GLY A 76 -1.17 -28.70 1.86
C GLY A 76 -0.67 -28.15 3.19
N GLY A 77 -1.43 -28.27 4.26
CA GLY A 77 -1.13 -27.67 5.57
C GLY A 77 -1.70 -26.26 5.76
N CYS A 78 -2.45 -25.74 4.79
CA CYS A 78 -3.03 -24.40 4.85
C CYS A 78 -4.56 -24.44 5.01
N THR A 79 -5.08 -23.44 5.68
CA THR A 79 -6.51 -23.13 5.74
C THR A 79 -7.00 -22.64 4.36
N ASN A 80 -8.30 -22.70 4.09
CA ASN A 80 -8.88 -22.07 2.90
C ASN A 80 -8.70 -20.55 2.98
N THR A 81 -7.97 -19.97 2.03
CA THR A 81 -7.57 -18.57 2.08
C THR A 81 -8.75 -17.60 1.94
N GLY A 82 -9.85 -18.02 1.32
CA GLY A 82 -11.11 -17.26 1.28
C GLY A 82 -11.88 -17.21 2.61
N GLN A 83 -11.33 -17.78 3.70
CA GLN A 83 -11.87 -17.69 5.06
C GLN A 83 -11.02 -16.81 5.99
N ILE A 84 -9.94 -16.23 5.49
CA ILE A 84 -8.99 -15.43 6.26
C ILE A 84 -9.18 -13.97 5.87
N ALA A 85 -9.70 -13.18 6.78
CA ALA A 85 -10.17 -11.82 6.49
C ALA A 85 -9.04 -10.91 5.97
N ASP A 86 -7.90 -10.91 6.63
CA ASP A 86 -6.73 -10.10 6.25
C ASP A 86 -6.11 -10.52 4.92
N VAL A 87 -6.15 -11.81 4.56
CA VAL A 87 -5.78 -12.28 3.22
C VAL A 87 -6.75 -11.73 2.17
N ILE A 88 -8.06 -11.69 2.48
CA ILE A 88 -9.05 -11.09 1.57
C ILE A 88 -8.81 -9.60 1.41
N PHE A 89 -8.44 -8.89 2.49
CA PHE A 89 -8.14 -7.46 2.45
C PHE A 89 -6.84 -7.16 1.71
N HIS A 90 -5.84 -8.04 1.82
CA HIS A 90 -4.58 -7.95 1.07
C HIS A 90 -4.82 -8.09 -0.44
N GLU A 91 -5.54 -9.14 -0.88
CA GLU A 91 -5.86 -9.32 -2.29
C GLU A 91 -6.72 -8.17 -2.85
N TYR A 92 -7.66 -7.68 -2.04
CA TYR A 92 -8.42 -6.49 -2.38
C TYR A 92 -7.52 -5.24 -2.44
N GLY A 93 -6.50 -5.18 -1.59
CA GLY A 93 -5.47 -4.15 -1.55
C GLY A 93 -4.69 -4.03 -2.86
N HIS A 94 -4.38 -5.14 -3.51
CA HIS A 94 -3.84 -5.14 -4.87
C HIS A 94 -4.80 -4.48 -5.87
N GLY A 95 -6.09 -4.77 -5.75
CA GLY A 95 -7.12 -4.12 -6.55
C GLY A 95 -7.20 -2.61 -6.30
N ILE A 96 -7.07 -2.17 -5.04
CA ILE A 96 -6.99 -0.75 -4.69
C ILE A 96 -5.77 -0.11 -5.38
N ASN A 97 -4.59 -0.71 -5.25
CA ASN A 97 -3.35 -0.18 -5.82
C ASN A 97 -3.49 -0.02 -7.34
N ASP A 98 -3.85 -1.06 -8.07
CA ASP A 98 -4.00 -1.02 -9.52
C ASP A 98 -5.07 -0.01 -9.97
N LYS A 99 -6.27 -0.09 -9.43
CA LYS A 99 -7.39 0.73 -9.90
C LYS A 99 -7.20 2.21 -9.57
N LEU A 100 -6.53 2.52 -8.46
CA LEU A 100 -6.19 3.90 -8.10
C LEU A 100 -5.13 4.46 -9.06
N TYR A 101 -4.05 3.71 -9.30
CA TYR A 101 -2.99 4.10 -10.22
C TYR A 101 -3.52 4.32 -11.65
N ILE A 102 -4.39 3.42 -12.12
CA ILE A 102 -5.08 3.60 -13.42
C ILE A 102 -5.91 4.89 -13.43
N GLN A 103 -6.62 5.18 -12.34
CA GLN A 103 -7.41 6.42 -12.22
C GLN A 103 -6.54 7.68 -12.26
N HIS A 104 -5.33 7.61 -11.72
CA HIS A 104 -4.39 8.72 -11.63
C HIS A 104 -3.34 8.74 -12.75
N GLY A 105 -3.54 7.98 -13.82
CA GLY A 105 -2.79 8.13 -15.07
C GLY A 105 -1.70 7.09 -15.33
N ALA A 106 -1.57 6.06 -14.49
CA ALA A 106 -0.71 4.91 -14.72
C ALA A 106 -1.52 3.75 -15.36
N PRO A 107 -1.58 3.63 -16.70
CA PRO A 107 -2.55 2.75 -17.36
C PRO A 107 -2.34 1.25 -17.12
N ASN A 108 -1.18 0.88 -16.63
CA ASN A 108 -0.82 -0.51 -16.32
C ASN A 108 -1.04 -0.88 -14.83
N GLY A 109 -1.58 0.04 -14.02
CA GLY A 109 -1.61 -0.11 -12.56
C GLY A 109 -0.23 0.09 -11.95
N MET A 110 -0.04 -0.44 -10.74
CA MET A 110 1.23 -0.43 -10.04
C MET A 110 2.11 -1.59 -10.53
N ILE A 111 3.35 -1.31 -10.97
CA ILE A 111 4.24 -2.31 -11.56
C ILE A 111 5.42 -2.70 -10.68
N ASN A 112 5.82 -1.86 -9.71
CA ASN A 112 6.86 -2.21 -8.76
C ASN A 112 6.34 -3.27 -7.76
N GLY A 113 6.92 -4.48 -7.80
CA GLY A 113 6.42 -5.61 -7.02
C GLY A 113 6.50 -5.40 -5.52
N ALA A 114 7.56 -4.78 -5.00
CA ALA A 114 7.71 -4.50 -3.57
C ALA A 114 6.68 -3.47 -3.07
N MET A 115 6.42 -2.42 -3.87
CA MET A 115 5.37 -1.44 -3.59
C MET A 115 3.99 -2.09 -3.65
N HIS A 116 3.76 -2.94 -4.65
CA HIS A 116 2.47 -3.60 -4.85
C HIS A 116 2.09 -4.51 -3.69
N GLU A 117 3.05 -5.35 -3.24
CA GLU A 117 2.89 -6.25 -2.08
C GLU A 117 2.82 -5.47 -0.76
N GLY A 118 3.78 -4.56 -0.55
CA GLY A 118 3.84 -3.80 0.70
C GLY A 118 2.62 -2.91 0.92
N LEU A 119 2.12 -2.24 -0.11
CA LEU A 119 0.92 -1.42 0.02
C LEU A 119 -0.37 -2.25 0.05
N ALA A 120 -0.38 -3.50 -0.43
CA ALA A 120 -1.47 -4.43 -0.18
C ALA A 120 -1.50 -4.87 1.29
N ASP A 121 -0.33 -5.17 1.88
CA ASP A 121 -0.20 -5.43 3.32
C ASP A 121 -0.63 -4.21 4.16
N VAL A 122 -0.21 -3.00 3.79
CA VAL A 122 -0.61 -1.74 4.46
C VAL A 122 -2.13 -1.54 4.42
N ASN A 123 -2.77 -1.79 3.27
CA ASN A 123 -4.23 -1.71 3.16
C ASN A 123 -4.93 -2.67 4.13
N ALA A 124 -4.45 -3.91 4.25
CA ALA A 124 -5.04 -4.92 5.13
C ALA A 124 -4.81 -4.60 6.61
N THR A 125 -3.57 -4.30 6.98
CA THR A 125 -3.16 -4.08 8.38
C THR A 125 -3.75 -2.79 8.96
N LEU A 126 -3.72 -1.69 8.21
CA LEU A 126 -4.35 -0.45 8.65
C LEU A 126 -5.88 -0.55 8.66
N PHE A 127 -6.48 -1.35 7.76
CA PHE A 127 -7.93 -1.54 7.79
C PHE A 127 -8.38 -2.23 9.08
N GLN A 128 -7.68 -3.29 9.48
CA GLN A 128 -8.03 -4.06 10.68
C GLN A 128 -7.48 -3.46 11.98
N ASP A 129 -6.49 -2.59 11.91
CA ASP A 129 -5.70 -2.12 13.04
C ASP A 129 -4.91 -3.27 13.70
N ASP A 130 -4.35 -4.16 12.86
CA ASP A 130 -3.56 -5.31 13.28
C ASP A 130 -2.31 -5.42 12.41
N HIS A 131 -1.14 -5.60 13.01
CA HIS A 131 0.14 -5.65 12.29
C HIS A 131 0.47 -7.02 11.72
N VAL A 132 -0.23 -8.07 12.13
CA VAL A 132 0.02 -9.45 11.68
C VAL A 132 -0.93 -9.81 10.55
N LEU A 133 -0.37 -10.32 9.45
CA LEU A 133 -1.13 -10.83 8.31
C LEU A 133 -1.19 -12.35 8.30
N GLY A 134 -2.31 -12.89 7.86
CA GLY A 134 -2.48 -14.31 7.57
C GLY A 134 -2.52 -15.17 8.82
N GLU A 135 -3.02 -14.66 9.95
CA GLU A 135 -3.24 -15.46 11.14
C GLU A 135 -4.16 -16.64 10.84
N GLY A 136 -3.66 -17.83 11.11
CA GLY A 136 -4.38 -19.06 10.78
C GLY A 136 -4.20 -19.56 9.35
N PHE A 137 -3.34 -18.95 8.54
CA PHE A 137 -3.04 -19.41 7.19
C PHE A 137 -2.47 -20.83 7.19
N GLN A 138 -1.42 -21.08 7.96
CA GLN A 138 -0.85 -22.42 8.19
C GLN A 138 -1.15 -22.97 9.57
N GLN A 139 -1.11 -22.14 10.60
CA GLN A 139 -1.33 -22.54 11.99
C GLN A 139 -2.21 -21.49 12.70
N PRO A 140 -3.15 -21.92 13.55
CA PRO A 140 -3.97 -20.97 14.31
C PRO A 140 -3.12 -19.99 15.12
N GLY A 141 -3.41 -18.69 15.03
CA GLY A 141 -2.74 -17.64 15.78
C GLY A 141 -1.31 -17.32 15.33
N ILE A 142 -0.86 -17.84 14.18
CA ILE A 142 0.45 -17.51 13.60
C ILE A 142 0.22 -16.90 12.23
N GLY A 143 0.72 -15.68 12.05
CA GLY A 143 0.69 -14.97 10.78
C GLY A 143 1.77 -15.43 9.81
N ILE A 144 1.63 -15.02 8.56
CA ILE A 144 2.62 -15.24 7.51
C ILE A 144 3.58 -14.07 7.36
N ARG A 145 3.16 -12.86 7.72
CA ARG A 145 3.97 -11.64 7.72
C ARG A 145 3.60 -10.75 8.92
N ASP A 146 4.54 -9.91 9.31
CA ASP A 146 4.38 -8.93 10.38
C ASP A 146 4.92 -7.58 9.90
N VAL A 147 4.05 -6.56 9.82
CA VAL A 147 4.46 -5.20 9.44
C VAL A 147 5.03 -4.39 10.60
N ASP A 148 4.89 -4.84 11.85
CA ASP A 148 5.62 -4.28 12.99
C ASP A 148 7.03 -4.88 13.02
N ASN A 149 7.91 -4.35 12.17
CA ASN A 149 9.25 -4.89 11.93
C ASN A 149 10.32 -3.79 11.88
N THR A 150 11.58 -4.18 11.74
CA THR A 150 12.74 -3.27 11.67
C THR A 150 13.50 -3.38 10.35
N ASN A 151 12.88 -3.92 9.30
CA ASN A 151 13.52 -4.06 8.00
C ASN A 151 13.86 -2.70 7.41
N ARG A 152 15.01 -2.61 6.74
CA ARG A 152 15.58 -1.35 6.23
C ARG A 152 16.02 -1.46 4.78
N TYR A 153 15.87 -0.39 4.06
CA TYR A 153 16.50 -0.18 2.76
C TYR A 153 17.89 0.48 2.95
N PRO A 154 18.94 0.08 2.24
CA PRO A 154 18.97 -1.05 1.28
C PRO A 154 19.34 -2.40 1.89
N GLU A 155 19.59 -2.49 3.20
CA GLU A 155 20.21 -3.63 3.88
C GLU A 155 19.39 -4.92 3.75
N ASP A 156 18.06 -4.81 3.82
CA ASP A 156 17.16 -5.97 3.87
C ASP A 156 16.45 -6.26 2.53
N ILE A 157 16.93 -5.64 1.43
CA ILE A 157 16.41 -5.95 0.09
C ILE A 157 16.84 -7.36 -0.32
N SER A 158 15.86 -8.18 -0.64
CA SER A 158 16.03 -9.57 -1.06
C SER A 158 15.80 -9.80 -2.55
N GLY A 159 15.08 -8.90 -3.23
CA GLY A 159 14.61 -9.05 -4.60
C GLY A 159 13.31 -9.86 -4.70
N GLU A 160 12.65 -10.15 -3.57
CA GLU A 160 11.36 -10.82 -3.51
C GLU A 160 10.30 -9.84 -3.00
N GLY A 161 9.21 -9.66 -3.78
CA GLY A 161 8.26 -8.58 -3.56
C GLY A 161 7.64 -8.53 -2.17
N HIS A 162 7.25 -9.67 -1.60
CA HIS A 162 6.65 -9.69 -0.26
C HIS A 162 7.66 -9.33 0.83
N ASN A 163 8.89 -9.85 0.74
CA ASN A 163 9.93 -9.55 1.72
C ASN A 163 10.36 -8.07 1.63
N ASP A 164 10.56 -7.58 0.42
CA ASP A 164 10.95 -6.19 0.20
C ASP A 164 9.79 -5.25 0.57
N GLY A 165 8.55 -5.65 0.32
CA GLY A 165 7.33 -4.93 0.72
C GLY A 165 7.19 -4.70 2.23
N LEU A 166 7.82 -5.53 3.07
CA LEU A 166 7.83 -5.34 4.52
C LEU A 166 8.54 -4.05 4.95
N ILE A 167 9.44 -3.50 4.15
CA ILE A 167 10.11 -2.22 4.44
C ILE A 167 9.09 -1.07 4.43
N ILE A 168 8.29 -0.96 3.37
CA ILE A 168 7.25 0.07 3.29
C ILE A 168 6.09 -0.24 4.26
N GLY A 169 5.80 -1.53 4.49
CA GLY A 169 4.84 -1.99 5.48
C GLY A 169 5.20 -1.50 6.88
N GLY A 170 6.47 -1.68 7.29
CA GLY A 170 6.99 -1.21 8.57
C GLY A 170 6.91 0.30 8.72
N ALA A 171 7.33 1.05 7.71
CA ALA A 171 7.26 2.51 7.73
C ALA A 171 5.82 3.03 7.91
N CYS A 172 4.85 2.42 7.24
CA CYS A 172 3.44 2.79 7.38
C CYS A 172 2.87 2.36 8.74
N TRP A 173 3.34 1.25 9.33
CA TRP A 173 2.94 0.85 10.67
C TRP A 173 3.52 1.79 11.74
N ASP A 174 4.80 2.15 11.65
CA ASP A 174 5.41 3.15 12.52
C ASP A 174 4.72 4.51 12.39
N LEU A 175 4.35 4.91 11.18
CA LEU A 175 3.55 6.11 10.96
C LEU A 175 2.22 6.02 11.72
N ARG A 176 1.50 4.88 11.65
CA ARG A 176 0.28 4.65 12.42
C ARG A 176 0.50 4.78 13.93
N GLN A 177 1.64 4.31 14.43
CA GLN A 177 1.99 4.45 15.85
C GLN A 177 2.25 5.92 16.23
N ASN A 178 2.88 6.68 15.34
CA ASN A 178 3.27 8.08 15.60
C ASN A 178 2.09 9.07 15.52
N ILE A 179 1.18 8.92 14.54
CA ILE A 179 0.11 9.89 14.25
C ILE A 179 -1.31 9.36 14.48
N GLY A 180 -1.44 8.10 14.84
CA GLY A 180 -2.74 7.44 15.05
C GLY A 180 -3.35 6.89 13.77
N LEU A 181 -4.29 5.93 13.96
CA LEU A 181 -4.82 5.09 12.89
C LEU A 181 -5.56 5.86 11.79
N ASP A 182 -6.46 6.76 12.16
CA ASP A 182 -7.34 7.43 11.17
C ASP A 182 -6.55 8.35 10.25
N LEU A 183 -5.51 9.03 10.76
CA LEU A 183 -4.66 9.88 9.94
C LEU A 183 -3.71 9.02 9.09
N ALA A 184 -3.12 7.97 9.66
CA ALA A 184 -2.26 7.05 8.91
C ALA A 184 -2.99 6.39 7.73
N ARG A 185 -4.25 5.97 7.92
CA ARG A 185 -5.12 5.45 6.84
C ARG A 185 -5.27 6.45 5.68
N LYS A 186 -5.52 7.72 6.03
CA LYS A 186 -5.65 8.80 5.03
C LYS A 186 -4.34 9.03 4.29
N LEU A 187 -3.25 9.24 5.00
CA LEU A 187 -1.96 9.53 4.39
C LEU A 187 -1.49 8.36 3.52
N ALA A 188 -1.56 7.12 4.02
CA ALA A 188 -1.19 5.94 3.25
C ALA A 188 -2.05 5.73 2.00
N HIS A 189 -3.33 6.11 2.04
CA HIS A 189 -4.19 6.03 0.87
C HIS A 189 -3.89 7.15 -0.13
N PHE A 190 -3.90 8.41 0.32
CA PHE A 190 -3.77 9.56 -0.58
C PHE A 190 -2.36 9.75 -1.14
N ALA A 191 -1.32 9.23 -0.48
CA ALA A 191 0.03 9.17 -1.05
C ALA A 191 0.11 8.38 -2.37
N LYS A 192 -0.82 7.48 -2.61
CA LYS A 192 -0.90 6.74 -3.89
C LYS A 192 -1.38 7.58 -5.08
N TYR A 193 -1.87 8.80 -4.84
CA TYR A 193 -2.34 9.71 -5.90
C TYR A 193 -1.22 10.20 -6.81
N GLY A 194 0.01 10.33 -6.30
CA GLY A 194 1.19 10.65 -7.09
C GLY A 194 1.72 9.48 -7.93
N VAL A 195 1.11 8.29 -7.81
CA VAL A 195 1.50 7.06 -8.52
C VAL A 195 2.97 6.67 -8.39
N PRO A 196 3.58 6.67 -7.17
CA PRO A 196 4.98 6.33 -6.97
C PRO A 196 5.24 4.86 -7.35
N ASP A 197 5.99 4.63 -8.43
CA ASP A 197 6.12 3.29 -9.04
C ASP A 197 7.41 3.12 -9.87
N ASP A 198 8.51 3.79 -9.49
CA ASP A 198 9.79 3.61 -10.19
C ASP A 198 10.21 2.14 -10.18
N ALA A 199 10.84 1.69 -11.27
CA ALA A 199 11.34 0.32 -11.39
C ALA A 199 12.44 -0.01 -10.36
N ASN A 200 13.16 1.01 -9.86
CA ASN A 200 14.06 0.89 -8.73
C ASN A 200 13.26 1.03 -7.42
N THR A 201 13.23 -0.02 -6.64
CA THR A 201 12.44 -0.07 -5.41
C THR A 201 12.81 1.02 -4.41
N GLY A 202 14.09 1.35 -4.26
CA GLY A 202 14.52 2.44 -3.38
C GLY A 202 14.01 3.80 -3.84
N THR A 203 13.99 4.05 -5.15
CA THR A 203 13.41 5.26 -5.73
C THR A 203 11.90 5.30 -5.48
N ALA A 204 11.19 4.19 -5.74
CA ALA A 204 9.74 4.11 -5.51
C ALA A 204 9.36 4.34 -4.03
N TYR A 205 10.14 3.83 -3.08
CA TYR A 205 9.97 4.13 -1.65
C TYR A 205 10.15 5.61 -1.34
N GLY A 206 11.19 6.24 -1.91
CA GLY A 206 11.44 7.67 -1.74
C GLY A 206 10.34 8.53 -2.34
N GLU A 207 9.85 8.18 -3.52
CA GLU A 207 8.68 8.82 -4.14
C GLU A 207 7.45 8.71 -3.23
N TYR A 208 7.16 7.52 -2.70
CA TYR A 208 6.03 7.33 -1.79
C TYR A 208 6.17 8.15 -0.51
N PHE A 209 7.37 8.24 0.07
CA PHE A 209 7.64 9.12 1.22
C PHE A 209 7.29 10.58 0.93
N ILE A 210 7.69 11.09 -0.24
CA ILE A 210 7.34 12.45 -0.69
C ILE A 210 5.82 12.60 -0.82
N GLU A 211 5.16 11.63 -1.40
CA GLU A 211 3.70 11.65 -1.55
C GLU A 211 2.95 11.60 -0.20
N VAL A 212 3.51 10.94 0.82
CA VAL A 212 2.96 10.99 2.19
C VAL A 212 3.06 12.40 2.76
N LEU A 213 4.18 13.10 2.53
CA LEU A 213 4.33 14.51 2.92
C LEU A 213 3.35 15.41 2.15
N ILE A 214 3.18 15.20 0.84
CA ILE A 214 2.19 15.94 0.03
C ILE A 214 0.76 15.70 0.54
N ALA A 215 0.45 14.48 0.96
CA ALA A 215 -0.88 14.16 1.49
C ALA A 215 -1.14 14.77 2.88
N ASP A 216 -0.08 15.07 3.65
CA ASP A 216 -0.15 15.73 4.97
C ASP A 216 -0.08 17.26 4.88
N ASP A 217 0.32 17.79 3.74
CA ASP A 217 0.49 19.23 3.54
C ASP A 217 -0.85 19.96 3.56
N ASP A 218 -0.93 21.08 4.29
CA ASP A 218 -2.16 21.83 4.51
C ASP A 218 -2.21 23.17 3.78
N ASP A 219 -1.11 23.60 3.13
CA ASP A 219 -1.05 24.90 2.45
C ASP A 219 -0.46 24.88 1.03
N GLY A 220 0.07 23.76 0.56
CA GLY A 220 0.65 23.56 -0.77
C GLY A 220 2.11 24.01 -0.88
N ASP A 221 2.81 24.21 0.25
CA ASP A 221 4.23 24.60 0.29
C ASP A 221 5.05 23.64 1.18
N LEU A 222 5.51 22.55 0.63
CA LEU A 222 6.42 21.63 1.34
C LEU A 222 7.70 22.28 1.87
N GLY A 223 8.07 23.48 1.38
CA GLY A 223 9.25 24.21 1.81
C GLY A 223 9.17 24.72 3.26
N ASN A 224 7.98 24.88 3.81
CA ASN A 224 7.74 25.24 5.20
C ASN A 224 7.48 24.04 6.13
N GLY A 225 7.49 22.81 5.57
CA GLY A 225 7.17 21.55 6.24
C GLY A 225 5.67 21.23 6.18
N THR A 226 5.27 20.11 6.76
CA THR A 226 3.88 19.67 6.86
C THR A 226 3.49 19.49 8.32
N PRO A 227 2.19 19.45 8.67
CA PRO A 227 1.74 19.35 10.07
C PRO A 227 2.37 18.21 10.88
N HIS A 228 2.68 17.08 10.23
CA HIS A 228 3.26 15.89 10.89
C HIS A 228 4.60 15.47 10.27
N SER A 229 5.34 16.41 9.65
CA SER A 229 6.59 16.10 8.93
C SER A 229 7.65 15.42 9.80
N ALA A 230 7.70 15.72 11.10
CA ALA A 230 8.65 15.09 12.04
C ALA A 230 8.27 13.62 12.32
N GLU A 231 7.00 13.33 12.52
CA GLU A 231 6.46 12.00 12.77
C GLU A 231 6.57 11.11 11.53
N ILE A 232 6.25 11.67 10.35
CA ILE A 232 6.40 11.01 9.05
C ILE A 232 7.88 10.71 8.80
N GLY A 233 8.75 11.73 8.93
CA GLY A 233 10.19 11.58 8.76
C GLY A 233 10.77 10.50 9.67
N ASN A 234 10.39 10.49 10.95
CA ASN A 234 10.85 9.49 11.90
C ASN A 234 10.42 8.07 11.52
N ALA A 235 9.17 7.86 11.12
CA ALA A 235 8.68 6.55 10.71
C ALA A 235 9.44 6.01 9.49
N PHE A 236 9.58 6.82 8.45
CA PHE A 236 10.24 6.39 7.21
C PHE A 236 11.76 6.28 7.34
N ASP A 237 12.41 7.15 8.11
CA ASP A 237 13.87 7.08 8.34
C ASP A 237 14.29 5.84 9.15
N GLN A 238 13.44 5.32 10.04
CA GLN A 238 13.69 4.05 10.73
C GLN A 238 13.86 2.89 9.74
N HIS A 239 13.16 2.95 8.62
CA HIS A 239 13.22 1.95 7.55
C HIS A 239 14.18 2.34 6.40
N GLY A 240 14.95 3.43 6.54
CA GLY A 240 15.94 3.88 5.56
C GLY A 240 15.33 4.44 4.26
N ILE A 241 14.04 4.77 4.27
CA ILE A 241 13.29 5.22 3.09
C ILE A 241 12.67 6.62 3.28
N GLY A 242 13.08 7.35 4.32
CA GLY A 242 12.70 8.73 4.57
C GLY A 242 13.72 9.74 4.01
N ALA A 243 13.87 10.87 4.69
CA ALA A 243 14.79 11.95 4.28
C ALA A 243 16.25 11.48 4.17
N SER A 244 16.66 10.51 4.98
CA SER A 244 17.99 9.89 4.94
C SER A 244 18.33 9.26 3.58
N LEU A 245 17.35 8.77 2.83
CA LEU A 245 17.55 8.24 1.49
C LEU A 245 18.09 9.30 0.51
N PHE A 246 17.65 10.54 0.68
CA PHE A 246 18.09 11.67 -0.16
C PHE A 246 19.39 12.30 0.34
N MET A 247 19.73 12.14 1.62
CA MET A 247 20.96 12.69 2.19
C MET A 247 22.23 11.94 1.79
N ASN A 248 22.12 10.74 1.25
CA ASN A 248 23.23 9.99 0.66
C ASN A 248 23.58 10.44 -0.76
N GLN A 249 22.92 11.47 -1.27
CA GLN A 249 23.26 12.07 -2.56
C GLN A 249 24.40 13.09 -2.37
N SER A 250 25.50 12.93 -3.11
CA SER A 250 26.57 13.93 -3.12
C SER A 250 26.22 15.05 -4.10
N PHE A 251 26.21 16.27 -3.59
CA PHE A 251 26.08 17.46 -4.43
C PHE A 251 27.47 17.99 -4.76
N SER A 252 27.77 18.18 -6.01
CA SER A 252 28.98 18.83 -6.46
C SER A 252 28.66 19.96 -7.43
N HIS A 253 29.37 21.06 -7.30
CA HIS A 253 29.36 22.16 -8.27
C HIS A 253 30.80 22.63 -8.53
N PRO A 254 31.12 23.16 -9.71
CA PRO A 254 32.38 23.84 -9.92
C PRO A 254 32.58 24.98 -8.92
N PRO A 255 33.83 25.34 -8.56
CA PRO A 255 34.08 26.49 -7.70
C PRO A 255 33.33 27.72 -8.23
N ILE A 256 32.52 28.33 -7.40
CA ILE A 256 31.88 29.60 -7.70
C ILE A 256 32.86 30.67 -7.32
N GLY A 257 33.42 31.40 -8.31
CA GLY A 257 34.30 32.52 -8.07
C GLY A 257 33.55 33.70 -7.45
N ASP A 258 34.30 34.56 -6.76
CA ASP A 258 33.77 35.84 -6.29
C ASP A 258 33.24 36.63 -7.47
N THR A 259 32.06 37.16 -7.36
CA THR A 259 31.45 37.99 -8.40
C THR A 259 31.01 39.32 -7.80
N ASP A 260 31.52 40.40 -8.36
CA ASP A 260 31.17 41.77 -7.96
C ASP A 260 29.92 42.29 -8.69
N ASN A 261 29.34 41.49 -9.59
CA ASN A 261 28.24 41.94 -10.43
C ASN A 261 26.90 41.37 -9.94
N THR A 262 26.16 42.20 -9.27
CA THR A 262 24.83 41.88 -8.74
C THR A 262 23.69 42.06 -9.75
N THR A 263 24.01 42.41 -11.01
CA THR A 263 23.00 42.78 -12.02
C THR A 263 22.75 41.71 -13.09
N LEU A 264 23.47 40.63 -13.11
CA LEU A 264 23.30 39.53 -14.07
C LEU A 264 22.93 38.23 -13.36
N PRO A 265 22.02 37.43 -13.93
CA PRO A 265 21.74 36.09 -13.40
C PRO A 265 22.95 35.19 -13.58
N TYR A 266 23.34 34.48 -12.54
CA TYR A 266 24.35 33.42 -12.57
C TYR A 266 23.68 32.07 -12.78
N THR A 267 24.25 31.28 -13.69
CA THR A 267 23.84 29.87 -13.82
C THR A 267 24.82 29.02 -13.03
N VAL A 268 24.38 28.34 -12.02
CA VAL A 268 25.13 27.33 -11.30
C VAL A 268 24.60 25.97 -11.75
N THR A 269 25.49 25.14 -12.31
CA THR A 269 25.16 23.75 -12.63
C THR A 269 25.47 22.90 -11.40
N ILE A 270 24.45 22.31 -10.81
CA ILE A 270 24.58 21.37 -9.70
C ILE A 270 24.46 19.97 -10.32
N SER A 271 25.46 19.13 -10.09
CA SER A 271 25.40 17.71 -10.43
C SER A 271 24.99 16.92 -9.20
N ILE A 272 23.97 16.10 -9.34
CA ILE A 272 23.50 15.18 -8.30
C ILE A 272 23.91 13.79 -8.76
N SER A 273 24.68 13.08 -7.96
CA SER A 273 24.97 11.67 -8.19
C SER A 273 24.42 10.86 -7.02
N ALA A 274 23.56 9.89 -7.31
CA ALA A 274 23.22 8.85 -6.36
C ALA A 274 24.39 7.86 -6.29
N SER A 275 24.81 7.53 -5.08
CA SER A 275 25.83 6.50 -4.81
C SER A 275 25.19 5.12 -4.73
#